data_5ad19dea47552175a6d46d7f47263e53
#
_entry.id   5ad19dea47552175a6d46d7f47263e53
#
_cell.length_a   1.000
_cell.length_b   1.000
_cell.length_c   1.000
_cell.angle_alpha   90.00
_cell.angle_beta   90.00
_cell.angle_gamma   90.00
#
_symmetry.space_group_name_H-M   'P 1'
#
loop_
_entity.id
_entity.type
_entity.pdbx_description
1 polymer ?
#
loop_
_entity_poly.entity_id
_entity_poly.type
_entity_poly.pdbx_seq_one_letter_code
_entity_poly.pdbx_strand_id
1 'polypeptide(L)'
;MTKYPEKTCEIDRLVTHQKLVTAALAGKKNQQRRAGVYGYPGEQLVLEGTAFVITDLRLEALSNMTEVDAISEGYPNLEFYKDLIIKMHPGMEWDETQEVWVHEFEKVEA
;
A
#
# COMPACT_ATOMS: atom_id res chain seq x y z
N MET A 1 -6.45 -8.85 22.22
CA MET A 1 -6.21 -7.41 22.27
C MET A 1 -5.70 -6.92 20.93
N THR A 2 -6.36 -5.92 20.38
CA THR A 2 -6.02 -5.40 19.08
C THR A 2 -4.83 -4.46 19.19
N LYS A 3 -3.80 -4.69 18.40
CA LYS A 3 -2.61 -3.83 18.36
C LYS A 3 -2.75 -2.69 17.34
N TYR A 4 -3.83 -2.70 16.57
CA TYR A 4 -4.01 -1.76 15.47
C TYR A 4 -5.15 -0.79 15.78
N PRO A 5 -5.07 0.45 15.29
CA PRO A 5 -6.18 1.38 15.45
C PRO A 5 -7.38 0.95 14.62
N GLU A 6 -8.49 1.61 14.83
CA GLU A 6 -9.69 1.37 14.03
C GLU A 6 -9.42 1.74 12.57
N LYS A 7 -10.13 1.06 11.66
CA LYS A 7 -10.02 1.35 10.24
C LYS A 7 -10.50 2.77 9.94
N THR A 8 -9.78 3.44 9.06
CA THR A 8 -10.20 4.74 8.54
C THR A 8 -10.96 4.62 7.23
N CYS A 9 -10.91 3.46 6.59
CA CYS A 9 -11.57 3.23 5.32
C CYS A 9 -11.80 1.74 5.09
N GLU A 10 -12.57 1.41 4.06
CA GLU A 10 -12.85 0.02 3.72
C GLU A 10 -11.68 -0.63 2.98
N ILE A 11 -11.52 -1.93 3.16
CA ILE A 11 -10.42 -2.67 2.55
C ILE A 11 -10.48 -2.64 1.02
N ASP A 12 -11.67 -2.55 0.45
CA ASP A 12 -11.83 -2.50 -1.01
C ASP A 12 -11.36 -1.18 -1.61
N ARG A 13 -11.02 -0.21 -0.78
CA ARG A 13 -10.43 1.05 -1.23
C ARG A 13 -8.90 1.09 -1.11
N LEU A 14 -8.32 -0.01 -0.69
CA LEU A 14 -6.86 -0.06 -0.48
C LEU A 14 -6.10 0.12 -1.80
N VAL A 15 -6.49 -0.58 -2.85
CA VAL A 15 -5.86 -0.49 -4.18
C VAL A 15 -6.95 -0.17 -5.19
N THR A 16 -6.98 1.06 -5.69
CA THR A 16 -8.07 1.53 -6.55
C THR A 16 -7.61 2.00 -7.93
N HIS A 17 -6.38 2.44 -8.07
CA HIS A 17 -5.87 2.92 -9.35
C HIS A 17 -5.63 1.74 -10.28
N GLN A 18 -6.15 1.82 -11.52
CA GLN A 18 -6.11 0.68 -12.46
C GLN A 18 -4.70 0.14 -12.70
N LYS A 19 -3.72 1.02 -12.84
CA LYS A 19 -2.33 0.57 -13.06
C LYS A 19 -1.79 -0.21 -11.87
N LEU A 20 -2.20 0.16 -10.67
CA LEU A 20 -1.78 -0.53 -9.45
C LEU A 20 -2.50 -1.86 -9.30
N VAL A 21 -3.78 -1.92 -9.66
CA VAL A 21 -4.54 -3.17 -9.69
C VAL A 21 -3.87 -4.14 -10.67
N THR A 22 -3.53 -3.66 -11.86
CA THR A 22 -2.86 -4.49 -12.87
C THR A 22 -1.52 -5.02 -12.35
N ALA A 23 -0.74 -4.17 -11.68
CA ALA A 23 0.54 -4.57 -11.09
C ALA A 23 0.36 -5.63 -10.01
N ALA A 24 -0.69 -5.50 -9.18
CA ALA A 24 -1.00 -6.50 -8.14
C ALA A 24 -1.36 -7.83 -8.78
N LEU A 25 -2.21 -7.81 -9.81
CA LEU A 25 -2.60 -9.02 -10.53
C LEU A 25 -1.41 -9.72 -11.18
N ALA A 26 -0.44 -8.94 -11.65
CA ALA A 26 0.78 -9.47 -12.27
C ALA A 26 1.82 -9.95 -11.23
N GLY A 27 1.54 -9.80 -9.94
CA GLY A 27 2.48 -10.19 -8.89
C GLY A 27 3.61 -9.21 -8.65
N LYS A 28 3.54 -8.02 -9.26
CA LYS A 28 4.59 -6.99 -9.13
C LYS A 28 4.35 -6.04 -7.97
N LYS A 29 3.11 -5.93 -7.51
CA LYS A 29 2.74 -5.07 -6.40
C LYS A 29 2.24 -5.91 -5.25
N ASN A 30 2.83 -5.74 -4.08
CA ASN A 30 2.39 -6.44 -2.87
C ASN A 30 2.40 -5.54 -1.62
N GLN A 31 2.53 -4.23 -1.81
CA GLN A 31 2.45 -3.26 -0.72
C GLN A 31 1.60 -2.08 -1.14
N GLN A 32 0.89 -1.50 -0.16
CA GLN A 32 0.17 -0.24 -0.36
C GLN A 32 0.28 0.58 0.93
N ARG A 33 0.75 1.80 0.79
CA ARG A 33 0.86 2.75 1.91
C ARG A 33 -0.34 3.68 1.92
N ARG A 34 -0.91 3.86 3.13
CA ARG A 34 -2.05 4.76 3.35
C ARG A 34 -1.85 5.51 4.66
N ALA A 35 -2.48 6.67 4.78
CA ALA A 35 -2.41 7.46 6.01
C ALA A 35 -3.12 6.78 7.18
N GLY A 36 -4.02 5.83 6.90
CA GLY A 36 -4.74 5.09 7.93
C GLY A 36 -4.82 3.62 7.62
N VAL A 37 -5.53 2.88 8.47
CA VAL A 37 -5.69 1.43 8.34
C VAL A 37 -6.91 1.12 7.47
N TYR A 38 -6.71 0.35 6.42
CA TYR A 38 -7.77 -0.09 5.50
C TYR A 38 -8.11 -1.56 5.67
N GLY A 39 -7.20 -2.36 6.22
CA GLY A 39 -7.42 -3.76 6.45
C GLY A 39 -6.44 -4.32 7.46
N TYR A 40 -6.86 -5.35 8.18
CA TYR A 40 -6.02 -6.03 9.17
C TYR A 40 -5.44 -7.32 8.59
N PRO A 41 -4.30 -7.81 9.13
CA PRO A 41 -3.77 -9.10 8.69
C PRO A 41 -4.84 -10.19 8.77
N GLY A 42 -4.92 -10.99 7.71
CA GLY A 42 -5.92 -12.05 7.58
C GLY A 42 -7.16 -11.63 6.81
N GLU A 43 -7.41 -10.33 6.63
CA GLU A 43 -8.54 -9.89 5.82
C GLU A 43 -8.22 -10.03 4.35
N GLN A 44 -9.26 -10.27 3.56
CA GLN A 44 -9.12 -10.44 2.11
C GLN A 44 -9.71 -9.27 1.36
N LEU A 45 -9.07 -8.93 0.23
CA LEU A 45 -9.63 -7.98 -0.73
C LEU A 45 -9.65 -8.66 -2.09
N VAL A 46 -10.59 -8.24 -2.93
CA VAL A 46 -10.73 -8.81 -4.27
C VAL A 46 -10.46 -7.72 -5.30
N LEU A 47 -9.54 -8.00 -6.21
CA LEU A 47 -9.20 -7.10 -7.31
C LEU A 47 -9.50 -7.84 -8.62
N GLU A 48 -10.50 -7.36 -9.34
CA GLU A 48 -10.93 -7.95 -10.62
C GLU A 48 -11.12 -9.47 -10.54
N GLY A 49 -11.82 -9.92 -9.50
CA GLY A 49 -12.13 -11.32 -9.32
C GLY A 49 -11.03 -12.16 -8.66
N THR A 50 -9.87 -11.58 -8.39
CA THR A 50 -8.76 -12.29 -7.75
C THR A 50 -8.67 -11.89 -6.28
N ALA A 51 -8.67 -12.88 -5.38
CA ALA A 51 -8.58 -12.63 -3.95
C ALA A 51 -7.13 -12.45 -3.51
N PHE A 52 -6.92 -11.49 -2.63
CA PHE A 52 -5.65 -11.24 -1.96
C PHE A 52 -5.88 -11.23 -0.45
N VAL A 53 -4.88 -11.57 0.32
CA VAL A 53 -4.95 -11.53 1.79
C VAL A 53 -3.89 -10.60 2.33
N ILE A 54 -4.27 -9.78 3.32
CA ILE A 54 -3.31 -8.92 4.03
C ILE A 54 -2.42 -9.84 4.88
N THR A 55 -1.11 -9.75 4.66
CA THR A 55 -0.14 -10.58 5.38
C THR A 55 0.57 -9.83 6.49
N ASP A 56 0.66 -8.50 6.37
CA ASP A 56 1.31 -7.68 7.40
C ASP A 56 0.74 -6.26 7.36
N LEU A 57 0.72 -5.63 8.52
CA LEU A 57 0.29 -4.24 8.67
C LEU A 57 1.21 -3.59 9.70
N ARG A 58 1.90 -2.52 9.29
CA ARG A 58 2.83 -1.84 10.19
C ARG A 58 2.85 -0.34 9.93
N LEU A 59 3.19 0.42 10.95
CA LEU A 59 3.37 1.86 10.84
C LEU A 59 4.85 2.14 10.58
N GLU A 60 5.13 2.90 9.52
CA GLU A 60 6.51 3.25 9.17
C GLU A 60 6.61 4.71 8.75
N ALA A 61 7.73 5.33 9.10
CA ALA A 61 8.06 6.64 8.57
C ALA A 61 8.43 6.51 7.09
N LEU A 62 8.14 7.53 6.29
CA LEU A 62 8.49 7.55 4.88
C LEU A 62 10.00 7.41 4.65
N SER A 63 10.81 7.88 5.62
CA SER A 63 12.27 7.74 5.54
C SER A 63 12.73 6.28 5.53
N ASN A 64 11.90 5.35 6.00
CA ASN A 64 12.24 3.92 6.01
C ASN A 64 11.94 3.21 4.69
N MET A 65 11.32 3.91 3.75
CA MET A 65 11.00 3.33 2.46
C MET A 65 12.26 3.13 1.63
N THR A 66 12.42 1.93 1.08
CA THR A 66 13.59 1.56 0.27
C THR A 66 13.22 1.45 -1.21
N GLU A 67 14.25 1.27 -2.06
CA GLU A 67 14.01 0.99 -3.49
C GLU A 67 13.15 -0.26 -3.67
N VAL A 68 13.40 -1.31 -2.89
CA VAL A 68 12.62 -2.54 -2.95
C VAL A 68 11.17 -2.27 -2.58
N ASP A 69 10.94 -1.43 -1.57
CA ASP A 69 9.58 -1.05 -1.19
C ASP A 69 8.85 -0.32 -2.31
N ALA A 70 9.54 0.58 -3.00
CA ALA A 70 8.95 1.32 -4.13
C ALA A 70 8.53 0.36 -5.24
N ILE A 71 9.36 -0.63 -5.54
CA ILE A 71 9.04 -1.66 -6.53
C ILE A 71 7.84 -2.48 -6.08
N SER A 72 7.79 -2.83 -4.79
CA SER A 72 6.68 -3.58 -4.21
C SER A 72 5.38 -2.77 -4.19
N GLU A 73 5.46 -1.44 -4.19
CA GLU A 73 4.30 -0.57 -4.33
C GLU A 73 3.80 -0.52 -5.78
N GLY A 74 4.62 -0.95 -6.73
CA GLY A 74 4.27 -1.00 -8.15
C GLY A 74 4.96 0.07 -9.01
N TYR A 75 6.04 0.67 -8.51
CA TYR A 75 6.76 1.74 -9.20
C TYR A 75 8.17 1.31 -9.60
N PRO A 76 8.79 1.96 -10.60
CA PRO A 76 10.12 1.56 -11.06
C PRO A 76 11.24 1.80 -10.06
N ASN A 77 11.11 2.85 -9.25
CA ASN A 77 12.12 3.20 -8.24
C ASN A 77 11.54 4.16 -7.22
N LEU A 78 12.30 4.43 -6.17
CA LEU A 78 11.85 5.29 -5.07
C LEU A 78 11.66 6.74 -5.50
N GLU A 79 12.55 7.26 -6.33
CA GLU A 79 12.47 8.64 -6.78
C GLU A 79 11.20 8.88 -7.59
N PHE A 80 10.85 7.94 -8.44
CA PHE A 80 9.59 7.99 -9.20
C PHE A 80 8.39 8.05 -8.26
N TYR A 81 8.39 7.21 -7.22
CA TYR A 81 7.32 7.19 -6.22
C TYR A 81 7.19 8.55 -5.52
N LYS A 82 8.31 9.12 -5.06
CA LYS A 82 8.30 10.41 -4.37
C LYS A 82 7.74 11.51 -5.27
N ASP A 83 8.20 11.57 -6.53
CA ASP A 83 7.76 12.58 -7.47
C ASP A 83 6.27 12.47 -7.75
N LEU A 84 5.79 11.24 -7.91
CA LEU A 84 4.36 11.01 -8.18
C LEU A 84 3.48 11.43 -7.02
N ILE A 85 3.87 11.09 -5.79
CA ILE A 85 3.10 11.45 -4.59
C ILE A 85 3.02 12.97 -4.45
N ILE A 86 4.13 13.68 -4.70
CA ILE A 86 4.15 15.14 -4.66
C ILE A 86 3.23 15.73 -5.72
N LYS A 87 3.24 15.16 -6.93
CA LYS A 87 2.36 15.63 -8.00
C LYS A 87 0.89 15.40 -7.71
N MET A 88 0.57 14.28 -7.07
CA MET A 88 -0.82 13.95 -6.75
C MET A 88 -1.39 14.78 -5.61
N HIS A 89 -0.55 15.44 -4.85
CA HIS A 89 -0.94 16.25 -3.70
C HIS A 89 -0.32 17.65 -3.81
N PRO A 90 -0.90 18.55 -4.65
CA PRO A 90 -0.35 19.88 -4.84
C PRO A 90 -0.15 20.61 -3.50
N GLY A 91 1.01 21.20 -3.33
CA GLY A 91 1.37 21.89 -2.09
C GLY A 91 2.02 20.97 -1.05
N MET A 92 2.06 19.67 -1.30
CA MET A 92 2.73 18.74 -0.39
C MET A 92 4.22 18.72 -0.68
N GLU A 93 5.01 18.67 0.37
CA GLU A 93 6.44 18.40 0.27
C GLU A 93 6.69 16.99 0.81
N TRP A 94 7.74 16.35 0.31
CA TRP A 94 8.13 15.03 0.82
C TRP A 94 8.63 15.17 2.26
N ASP A 95 7.89 14.62 3.19
CA ASP A 95 8.21 14.68 4.62
C ASP A 95 8.65 13.30 5.08
N GLU A 96 9.96 13.14 5.30
CA GLU A 96 10.53 11.86 5.69
C GLU A 96 10.09 11.41 7.08
N THR A 97 9.61 12.33 7.91
CA THR A 97 9.14 12.00 9.26
C THR A 97 7.68 11.56 9.29
N GLN A 98 6.95 11.76 8.19
CA GLN A 98 5.55 11.37 8.12
C GLN A 98 5.42 9.86 8.24
N GLU A 99 4.53 9.39 9.11
CA GLU A 99 4.26 7.96 9.26
C GLU A 99 3.05 7.56 8.45
N VAL A 100 3.14 6.38 7.85
CA VAL A 100 2.06 5.79 7.04
C VAL A 100 1.91 4.33 7.42
N TRP A 101 0.72 3.78 7.15
CA TRP A 101 0.43 2.37 7.38
C TRP A 101 0.76 1.58 6.13
N VAL A 102 1.69 0.65 6.26
CA VAL A 102 2.10 -0.24 5.16
C VAL A 102 1.27 -1.51 5.23
N HIS A 103 0.49 -1.74 4.19
CA HIS A 103 -0.31 -2.96 4.04
C HIS A 103 0.42 -3.87 3.07
N GLU A 104 0.88 -5.03 3.55
CA GLU A 104 1.44 -6.04 2.67
C GLU A 104 0.37 -7.08 2.38
N PHE A 105 0.33 -7.57 1.15
CA PHE A 105 -0.68 -8.53 0.73
C PHE A 105 -0.12 -9.48 -0.33
N GLU A 106 -0.78 -10.62 -0.46
CA GLU A 106 -0.41 -11.58 -1.50
C GLU A 106 -1.66 -12.28 -2.02
N LYS A 107 -1.56 -12.86 -3.21
CA LYS A 107 -2.68 -13.60 -3.79
C LYS A 107 -3.00 -14.80 -2.92
N VAL A 108 -4.30 -15.04 -2.74
CA VAL A 108 -4.78 -16.26 -2.10
C VAL A 108 -4.72 -17.37 -3.14
N GLU A 109 -3.98 -18.42 -2.84
CA GLU A 109 -3.91 -19.55 -3.74
C GLU A 109 -5.11 -20.47 -3.52
N ALA A 110 -5.66 -20.92 -4.64
CA ALA A 110 -6.81 -21.82 -4.60
C ALA A 110 -6.37 -23.24 -4.21
#